data_ff4caade11a25a3f5aaf9bc5ca3bf1b6
#
_entry.id   ff4caade11a25a3f5aaf9bc5ca3bf1b6
#
_cell.length_a   1.000
_cell.length_b   1.000
_cell.length_c   1.000
_cell.angle_alpha   90.00
_cell.angle_beta   90.00
_cell.angle_gamma   90.00
#
_symmetry.space_group_name_H-M   'P 1'
#
loop_
_entity.id
_entity.type
_entity.pdbx_description
1 polymer ?
#
loop_
_entity_poly.entity_id
_entity_poly.type
_entity_poly.pdbx_seq_one_letter_code
_entity_poly.pdbx_strand_id
1 'polypeptide(L)'
;MKVFNFSAGPAVLPREVLERAAAEMLDWHGSGMSVMEMSHRGPEFISIAAKAEADLRALAAIPDDYAVLFLQGGAIAENALVAMNLLGERKIADYVHTGEWSKKSIKEAKKYCQVNIAASSEDKNFTYVPARESWKLTPEAAYVHVCTNETIGGVEYHWTPDTGDVPLVADASSHILSRPIGVTRYGAIYAGAQKNAGPAGVTVVIVRRDLLDRALPITPSAFHWKEQAESDSMLNTPPTYAIYIAGLVFEWLLAQGGLSAIEQRNIAKAALLYDYLDKTDFYRNPVRAQDRSRMNVPFQLHDASLDGPFLKGAEARGLLQLKGHRSVGGMRASIYNAMPIEGVRALLDYLGEFERENG
;
A
#
# COMPACT_ATOMS: atom_id res chain seq x y z
N MET A 1 -21.88 -10.88 -17.36
CA MET A 1 -20.44 -11.29 -17.28
C MET A 1 -19.88 -10.83 -15.95
N LYS A 2 -19.15 -11.66 -15.21
CA LYS A 2 -18.48 -11.25 -13.97
C LYS A 2 -17.25 -10.41 -14.32
N VAL A 3 -17.10 -9.26 -13.66
CA VAL A 3 -15.97 -8.36 -13.88
C VAL A 3 -14.95 -8.56 -12.77
N PHE A 4 -13.66 -8.60 -13.13
CA PHE A 4 -12.52 -8.62 -12.22
C PHE A 4 -11.65 -7.39 -12.47
N ASN A 5 -11.49 -6.55 -11.45
CA ASN A 5 -10.74 -5.31 -11.52
C ASN A 5 -9.31 -5.51 -11.01
N PHE A 6 -8.32 -5.49 -11.90
CA PHE A 6 -6.89 -5.61 -11.60
C PHE A 6 -6.19 -4.25 -11.42
N SER A 7 -6.95 -3.19 -11.14
CA SER A 7 -6.38 -1.85 -10.94
C SER A 7 -5.37 -1.83 -9.78
N ALA A 8 -4.30 -1.08 -9.97
CA ALA A 8 -3.28 -0.89 -8.95
C ALA A 8 -3.67 0.12 -7.85
N GLY A 9 -4.74 0.87 -8.07
CA GLY A 9 -5.30 1.82 -7.12
C GLY A 9 -5.94 3.04 -7.81
N PRO A 10 -7.18 3.41 -7.38
CA PRO A 10 -8.05 2.68 -6.47
C PRO A 10 -8.30 1.23 -6.90
N ALA A 11 -8.22 0.30 -5.94
CA ALA A 11 -8.31 -1.13 -6.20
C ALA A 11 -9.68 -1.71 -5.86
N VAL A 12 -9.86 -3.00 -6.17
CA VAL A 12 -11.06 -3.74 -5.79
C VAL A 12 -11.24 -3.74 -4.26
N LEU A 13 -12.47 -3.54 -3.79
CA LEU A 13 -12.88 -3.69 -2.39
C LEU A 13 -13.63 -5.02 -2.18
N PRO A 14 -13.64 -5.57 -0.95
CA PRO A 14 -14.44 -6.74 -0.64
C PRO A 14 -15.92 -6.45 -0.91
N ARG A 15 -16.59 -7.39 -1.56
CA ARG A 15 -17.99 -7.23 -1.93
C ARG A 15 -18.89 -7.05 -0.72
N GLU A 16 -18.64 -7.81 0.33
CA GLU A 16 -19.37 -7.75 1.59
C GLU A 16 -19.28 -6.35 2.25
N VAL A 17 -18.12 -5.71 2.14
CA VAL A 17 -17.92 -4.34 2.61
C VAL A 17 -18.78 -3.36 1.82
N LEU A 18 -18.81 -3.49 0.48
CA LEU A 18 -19.61 -2.62 -0.38
C LEU A 18 -21.12 -2.83 -0.18
N GLU A 19 -21.57 -4.08 -0.01
CA GLU A 19 -22.97 -4.42 0.27
C GLU A 19 -23.42 -3.84 1.61
N ARG A 20 -22.59 -3.94 2.65
CA ARG A 20 -22.88 -3.35 3.96
C ARG A 20 -22.91 -1.83 3.88
N ALA A 21 -21.93 -1.21 3.24
CA ALA A 21 -21.88 0.24 3.05
C ALA A 21 -23.11 0.76 2.29
N ALA A 22 -23.58 0.02 1.29
CA ALA A 22 -24.80 0.36 0.55
C ALA A 22 -26.06 0.24 1.42
N ALA A 23 -26.15 -0.80 2.27
CA ALA A 23 -27.26 -0.98 3.18
C ALA A 23 -27.34 0.11 4.27
N GLU A 24 -26.20 0.57 4.75
CA GLU A 24 -26.07 1.60 5.78
C GLU A 24 -25.99 3.04 5.20
N MET A 25 -26.10 3.21 3.86
CA MET A 25 -25.88 4.50 3.18
C MET A 25 -26.80 5.61 3.66
N LEU A 26 -28.08 5.32 3.90
CA LEU A 26 -29.08 6.31 4.30
C LEU A 26 -29.33 6.34 5.80
N ASP A 27 -29.04 5.27 6.50
CA ASP A 27 -29.32 5.14 7.92
C ASP A 27 -28.33 4.19 8.58
N TRP A 28 -27.28 4.75 9.16
CA TRP A 28 -26.29 3.97 9.90
C TRP A 28 -26.86 3.57 11.26
N HIS A 29 -27.12 2.28 11.46
CA HIS A 29 -27.56 1.64 12.72
C HIS A 29 -28.79 2.30 13.38
N GLY A 30 -29.75 2.83 12.60
CA GLY A 30 -30.95 3.47 13.13
C GLY A 30 -30.74 4.92 13.61
N SER A 31 -29.60 5.53 13.27
CA SER A 31 -29.31 6.92 13.61
C SER A 31 -30.13 7.94 12.81
N GLY A 32 -30.77 7.48 11.71
CA GLY A 32 -31.47 8.35 10.75
C GLY A 32 -30.52 9.21 9.90
N MET A 33 -29.22 8.94 9.92
CA MET A 33 -28.19 9.69 9.19
C MET A 33 -27.25 8.76 8.41
N SER A 34 -26.79 9.24 7.27
CA SER A 34 -25.62 8.69 6.59
C SER A 34 -24.35 9.01 7.35
N VAL A 35 -23.36 8.11 7.31
CA VAL A 35 -22.00 8.42 7.84
C VAL A 35 -21.41 9.68 7.20
N MET A 36 -21.80 10.02 5.96
CA MET A 36 -21.35 11.25 5.28
C MET A 36 -21.88 12.53 5.89
N GLU A 37 -23.00 12.46 6.62
CA GLU A 37 -23.68 13.62 7.23
C GLU A 37 -23.31 13.81 8.71
N MET A 38 -22.69 12.80 9.33
CA MET A 38 -22.37 12.81 10.77
C MET A 38 -21.31 13.85 11.09
N SER A 39 -21.55 14.58 12.18
CA SER A 39 -20.47 15.38 12.78
C SER A 39 -19.34 14.45 13.24
N HIS A 40 -18.11 14.74 12.85
CA HIS A 40 -16.95 14.00 13.35
C HIS A 40 -16.72 14.16 14.87
N ARG A 41 -17.42 15.09 15.51
CA ARG A 41 -17.43 15.29 16.98
C ARG A 41 -18.65 14.67 17.66
N GLY A 42 -19.53 14.05 16.89
CA GLY A 42 -20.70 13.31 17.41
C GLY A 42 -20.31 11.90 17.85
N PRO A 43 -21.04 11.33 18.83
CA PRO A 43 -20.74 10.02 19.40
C PRO A 43 -20.75 8.90 18.35
N GLU A 44 -21.58 9.01 17.32
CA GLU A 44 -21.69 8.02 16.26
C GLU A 44 -20.36 7.90 15.50
N PHE A 45 -19.84 9.02 14.97
CA PHE A 45 -18.61 8.99 14.21
C PHE A 45 -17.39 8.70 15.10
N ILE A 46 -17.35 9.22 16.32
CA ILE A 46 -16.31 8.89 17.30
C ILE A 46 -16.25 7.37 17.49
N SER A 47 -17.40 6.69 17.61
CA SER A 47 -17.45 5.23 17.75
C SER A 47 -16.93 4.50 16.49
N ILE A 48 -17.22 5.01 15.30
CA ILE A 48 -16.75 4.48 14.02
C ILE A 48 -15.22 4.57 13.94
N ALA A 49 -14.68 5.74 14.23
CA ALA A 49 -13.23 5.98 14.16
C ALA A 49 -12.47 5.17 15.22
N ALA A 50 -12.97 5.13 16.45
CA ALA A 50 -12.39 4.34 17.52
C ALA A 50 -12.38 2.84 17.21
N LYS A 51 -13.48 2.32 16.63
CA LYS A 51 -13.55 0.92 16.20
C LYS A 51 -12.56 0.63 15.06
N ALA A 52 -12.47 1.51 14.07
CA ALA A 52 -11.51 1.37 12.95
C ALA A 52 -10.07 1.32 13.48
N GLU A 53 -9.71 2.18 14.42
CA GLU A 53 -8.38 2.15 15.05
C GLU A 53 -8.16 0.86 15.85
N ALA A 54 -9.12 0.44 16.67
CA ALA A 54 -9.02 -0.78 17.45
C ALA A 54 -8.84 -2.02 16.58
N ASP A 55 -9.61 -2.14 15.49
CA ASP A 55 -9.51 -3.26 14.54
C ASP A 55 -8.16 -3.26 13.80
N LEU A 56 -7.66 -2.08 13.40
CA LEU A 56 -6.34 -1.96 12.78
C LEU A 56 -5.22 -2.34 13.77
N ARG A 57 -5.32 -1.90 15.04
CA ARG A 57 -4.37 -2.30 16.09
C ARG A 57 -4.37 -3.81 16.31
N ALA A 58 -5.55 -4.43 16.36
CA ALA A 58 -5.68 -5.87 16.51
C ALA A 58 -5.08 -6.64 15.31
N LEU A 59 -5.34 -6.18 14.06
CA LEU A 59 -4.82 -6.80 12.86
C LEU A 59 -3.28 -6.76 12.76
N ALA A 60 -2.70 -5.59 12.99
CA ALA A 60 -1.27 -5.36 12.79
C ALA A 60 -0.45 -5.49 14.07
N ALA A 61 -1.07 -5.89 15.20
CA ALA A 61 -0.45 -5.98 16.52
C ALA A 61 0.28 -4.68 16.90
N ILE A 62 -0.40 -3.53 16.74
CA ILE A 62 0.16 -2.21 17.00
C ILE A 62 0.12 -1.96 18.52
N PRO A 63 1.28 -1.75 19.18
CA PRO A 63 1.32 -1.48 20.62
C PRO A 63 0.95 -0.04 20.96
N ASP A 64 0.70 0.24 22.24
CA ASP A 64 0.21 1.54 22.73
C ASP A 64 1.24 2.68 22.60
N ASP A 65 2.52 2.35 22.51
CA ASP A 65 3.61 3.32 22.27
C ASP A 65 3.67 3.79 20.80
N TYR A 66 2.72 3.37 19.96
CA TYR A 66 2.48 3.90 18.62
C TYR A 66 1.18 4.69 18.55
N ALA A 67 1.21 5.81 17.83
CA ALA A 67 0.02 6.51 17.40
C ALA A 67 -0.47 5.93 16.06
N VAL A 68 -1.77 5.82 15.89
CA VAL A 68 -2.44 5.52 14.61
C VAL A 68 -3.16 6.76 14.16
N LEU A 69 -2.88 7.23 12.95
CA LEU A 69 -3.46 8.44 12.39
C LEU A 69 -4.22 8.12 11.11
N PHE A 70 -5.39 8.71 10.96
CA PHE A 70 -6.20 8.69 9.74
C PHE A 70 -6.14 10.07 9.07
N LEU A 71 -5.23 10.23 8.13
CA LEU A 71 -4.91 11.51 7.49
C LEU A 71 -5.48 11.59 6.07
N GLN A 72 -5.23 12.72 5.41
CA GLN A 72 -5.59 13.01 4.03
C GLN A 72 -4.33 13.25 3.20
N GLY A 73 -4.48 13.25 1.86
CA GLY A 73 -3.38 13.55 0.93
C GLY A 73 -2.70 12.35 0.29
N GLY A 74 -2.98 11.12 0.76
CA GLY A 74 -2.40 9.88 0.24
C GLY A 74 -0.89 9.81 0.46
N ALA A 75 -0.27 8.72 -0.03
CA ALA A 75 1.18 8.54 0.09
C ALA A 75 2.01 9.66 -0.56
N ILE A 76 1.44 10.41 -1.51
CA ILE A 76 2.14 11.55 -2.11
C ILE A 76 2.34 12.68 -1.09
N ALA A 77 1.36 12.96 -0.25
CA ALA A 77 1.54 13.92 0.84
C ALA A 77 2.56 13.38 1.85
N GLU A 78 2.48 12.09 2.20
CA GLU A 78 3.41 11.48 3.17
C GLU A 78 4.87 11.52 2.71
N ASN A 79 5.16 11.55 1.41
CA ASN A 79 6.52 11.76 0.91
C ASN A 79 7.16 13.07 1.42
N ALA A 80 6.34 14.11 1.65
CA ALA A 80 6.79 15.37 2.27
C ALA A 80 6.67 15.31 3.79
N LEU A 81 5.56 14.76 4.29
CA LEU A 81 5.21 14.80 5.70
C LEU A 81 6.16 13.96 6.56
N VAL A 82 6.70 12.87 6.03
CA VAL A 82 7.77 12.11 6.69
C VAL A 82 8.97 13.02 7.02
N ALA A 83 9.47 13.77 6.05
CA ALA A 83 10.57 14.69 6.28
C ALA A 83 10.16 15.83 7.24
N MET A 84 8.97 16.40 7.04
CA MET A 84 8.48 17.50 7.86
C MET A 84 8.27 17.10 9.33
N ASN A 85 7.88 15.85 9.60
CA ASN A 85 7.57 15.38 10.96
C ASN A 85 8.71 14.62 11.65
N LEU A 86 9.73 14.13 10.93
CA LEU A 86 10.75 13.26 11.50
C LEU A 86 12.18 13.81 11.46
N LEU A 87 12.45 14.91 10.74
CA LEU A 87 13.80 15.45 10.65
C LEU A 87 14.32 16.03 11.97
N GLY A 88 13.49 16.74 12.71
CA GLY A 88 13.92 17.45 13.90
C GLY A 88 15.08 18.42 13.59
N GLU A 89 16.15 18.31 14.35
CA GLU A 89 17.38 19.08 14.12
C GLU A 89 18.33 18.46 13.11
N ARG A 90 18.08 17.19 12.72
CA ARG A 90 18.93 16.45 11.78
C ARG A 90 18.75 16.97 10.36
N LYS A 91 19.79 16.84 9.54
CA LYS A 91 19.83 17.39 8.18
C LYS A 91 19.93 16.34 7.09
N ILE A 92 20.08 15.07 7.48
CA ILE A 92 20.29 13.95 6.55
C ILE A 92 19.20 12.90 6.78
N ALA A 93 18.70 12.32 5.69
CA ALA A 93 17.87 11.13 5.71
C ALA A 93 18.35 10.13 4.65
N ASP A 94 18.31 8.85 4.99
CA ASP A 94 18.71 7.77 4.12
C ASP A 94 17.51 7.21 3.36
N TYR A 95 17.70 6.90 2.10
CA TYR A 95 16.67 6.32 1.23
C TYR A 95 17.22 5.11 0.47
N VAL A 96 16.40 4.08 0.32
CA VAL A 96 16.68 2.96 -0.59
C VAL A 96 15.85 3.12 -1.85
N HIS A 97 16.52 3.20 -2.99
CA HIS A 97 15.90 3.46 -4.28
C HIS A 97 15.62 2.14 -5.01
N THR A 98 14.38 1.71 -4.99
CA THR A 98 13.93 0.41 -5.54
C THR A 98 12.85 0.54 -6.62
N GLY A 99 12.52 1.77 -7.05
CA GLY A 99 11.54 1.99 -8.11
C GLY A 99 10.96 3.39 -8.17
N GLU A 100 9.83 3.53 -8.83
CA GLU A 100 9.22 4.82 -9.10
C GLU A 100 8.63 5.49 -7.85
N TRP A 101 8.16 4.71 -6.85
CA TRP A 101 7.61 5.29 -5.62
C TRP A 101 8.71 5.78 -4.70
N SER A 102 9.74 4.98 -4.47
CA SER A 102 10.93 5.44 -3.74
C SER A 102 11.60 6.64 -4.41
N LYS A 103 11.63 6.71 -5.75
CA LYS A 103 12.12 7.88 -6.50
C LYS A 103 11.31 9.14 -6.19
N LYS A 104 9.99 9.04 -6.12
CA LYS A 104 9.13 10.17 -5.75
C LYS A 104 9.36 10.64 -4.33
N SER A 105 9.50 9.70 -3.38
CA SER A 105 9.82 10.01 -1.98
C SER A 105 11.16 10.71 -1.86
N ILE A 106 12.19 10.23 -2.56
CA ILE A 106 13.52 10.87 -2.63
C ILE A 106 13.43 12.29 -3.18
N LYS A 107 12.70 12.47 -4.28
CA LYS A 107 12.53 13.79 -4.91
C LYS A 107 11.86 14.79 -3.96
N GLU A 108 10.88 14.34 -3.21
CA GLU A 108 10.15 15.19 -2.28
C GLU A 108 11.01 15.53 -1.06
N ALA A 109 11.68 14.54 -0.45
CA ALA A 109 12.54 14.73 0.73
C ALA A 109 13.71 15.71 0.47
N LYS A 110 14.25 15.75 -0.75
CA LYS A 110 15.32 16.70 -1.16
C LYS A 110 14.94 18.18 -1.01
N LYS A 111 13.66 18.49 -0.84
CA LYS A 111 13.21 19.86 -0.56
C LYS A 111 13.44 20.26 0.90
N TYR A 112 13.60 19.30 1.80
CA TYR A 112 13.65 19.50 3.25
C TYR A 112 15.01 19.12 3.87
N CYS A 113 15.72 18.16 3.27
CA CYS A 113 16.98 17.65 3.80
C CYS A 113 17.96 17.19 2.72
N GLN A 114 19.19 16.92 3.14
CA GLN A 114 20.14 16.18 2.33
C GLN A 114 19.72 14.70 2.31
N VAL A 115 19.53 14.15 1.12
CA VAL A 115 19.18 12.75 0.93
C VAL A 115 20.42 11.96 0.56
N ASN A 116 20.77 10.95 1.38
CA ASN A 116 21.72 9.91 1.04
C ASN A 116 20.98 8.72 0.40
N ILE A 117 21.42 8.26 -0.74
CA ILE A 117 20.93 7.02 -1.37
C ILE A 117 21.74 5.88 -0.79
N ALA A 118 21.20 5.24 0.26
CA ALA A 118 21.89 4.17 0.97
C ALA A 118 22.12 2.93 0.10
N ALA A 119 21.17 2.62 -0.79
CA ALA A 119 21.29 1.57 -1.80
C ALA A 119 20.33 1.86 -2.97
N SER A 120 20.62 1.25 -4.13
CA SER A 120 19.76 1.36 -5.32
C SER A 120 19.80 0.07 -6.13
N SER A 121 18.69 -0.28 -6.78
CA SER A 121 18.61 -1.34 -7.78
C SER A 121 18.41 -0.81 -9.21
N GLU A 122 18.74 0.45 -9.43
CA GLU A 122 18.64 1.13 -10.75
C GLU A 122 19.52 0.46 -11.81
N ASP A 123 20.64 -0.13 -11.41
CA ASP A 123 21.59 -0.88 -12.27
C ASP A 123 20.92 -2.04 -13.05
N LYS A 124 19.82 -2.59 -12.51
CA LYS A 124 19.01 -3.63 -13.16
C LYS A 124 17.54 -3.21 -13.33
N ASN A 125 17.31 -1.92 -13.62
CA ASN A 125 15.97 -1.37 -13.84
C ASN A 125 14.97 -1.73 -12.73
N PHE A 126 15.41 -1.70 -11.46
CA PHE A 126 14.57 -1.95 -10.28
C PHE A 126 13.87 -3.31 -10.28
N THR A 127 14.58 -4.37 -10.68
CA THR A 127 14.04 -5.74 -10.72
C THR A 127 14.41 -6.58 -9.49
N TYR A 128 15.02 -5.97 -8.46
CA TYR A 128 15.41 -6.66 -7.24
C TYR A 128 15.45 -5.71 -6.03
N VAL A 129 15.45 -6.28 -4.82
CA VAL A 129 15.75 -5.58 -3.57
C VAL A 129 17.25 -5.66 -3.30
N PRO A 130 17.96 -4.53 -3.10
CA PRO A 130 19.38 -4.54 -2.71
C PRO A 130 19.58 -5.28 -1.39
N ALA A 131 20.56 -6.17 -1.32
CA ALA A 131 20.90 -6.88 -0.10
C ALA A 131 21.30 -5.89 1.01
N ARG A 132 20.89 -6.16 2.28
CA ARG A 132 21.11 -5.24 3.41
C ARG A 132 22.59 -4.88 3.60
N GLU A 133 23.48 -5.81 3.36
CA GLU A 133 24.93 -5.67 3.51
C GLU A 133 25.53 -4.64 2.54
N SER A 134 24.84 -4.36 1.43
CA SER A 134 25.25 -3.35 0.45
C SER A 134 24.87 -1.92 0.82
N TRP A 135 24.03 -1.73 1.87
CA TRP A 135 23.50 -0.41 2.22
C TRP A 135 24.57 0.42 2.93
N LYS A 136 24.75 1.65 2.47
CA LYS A 136 25.63 2.65 3.07
C LYS A 136 24.80 3.61 3.90
N LEU A 137 24.50 3.20 5.12
CA LEU A 137 23.70 4.01 6.06
C LEU A 137 24.53 5.12 6.69
N THR A 138 23.87 6.23 7.00
CA THR A 138 24.40 7.40 7.70
C THR A 138 24.03 7.29 9.19
N PRO A 139 24.99 7.13 10.12
CA PRO A 139 24.66 6.95 11.54
C PRO A 139 23.82 8.10 12.15
N GLU A 140 24.04 9.32 11.69
CA GLU A 140 23.34 10.53 12.12
C GLU A 140 22.07 10.84 11.30
N ALA A 141 21.64 9.96 10.40
CA ALA A 141 20.42 10.17 9.65
C ALA A 141 19.19 10.28 10.56
N ALA A 142 18.24 11.11 10.19
CA ALA A 142 16.98 11.25 10.93
C ALA A 142 16.14 9.98 10.86
N TYR A 143 16.16 9.33 9.71
CA TYR A 143 15.47 8.08 9.42
C TYR A 143 16.05 7.40 8.18
N VAL A 144 15.73 6.12 8.01
CA VAL A 144 15.93 5.36 6.77
C VAL A 144 14.58 5.09 6.14
N HIS A 145 14.39 5.48 4.90
CA HIS A 145 13.12 5.28 4.17
C HIS A 145 13.21 4.16 3.14
N VAL A 146 12.20 3.30 3.13
CA VAL A 146 12.01 2.24 2.14
C VAL A 146 10.59 2.27 1.58
N CYS A 147 10.42 1.96 0.30
CA CYS A 147 9.14 1.56 -0.26
C CYS A 147 9.08 0.03 -0.24
N THR A 148 8.31 -0.53 0.68
CA THR A 148 8.35 -1.97 0.96
C THR A 148 7.68 -2.83 -0.11
N ASN A 149 6.88 -2.22 -0.99
CA ASN A 149 6.37 -2.84 -2.21
C ASN A 149 6.21 -1.79 -3.32
N GLU A 150 7.03 -1.88 -4.34
CA GLU A 150 6.99 -1.01 -5.53
C GLU A 150 5.87 -1.46 -6.46
N THR A 151 4.71 -0.83 -6.36
CA THR A 151 3.48 -1.18 -7.09
C THR A 151 3.66 -1.25 -8.61
N ILE A 152 4.59 -0.45 -9.17
CA ILE A 152 4.82 -0.34 -10.61
C ILE A 152 5.75 -1.44 -11.09
N GLY A 153 6.89 -1.61 -10.41
CA GLY A 153 7.91 -2.59 -10.76
C GLY A 153 7.64 -4.00 -10.25
N GLY A 154 6.76 -4.15 -9.26
CA GLY A 154 6.41 -5.45 -8.68
C GLY A 154 7.49 -6.04 -7.77
N VAL A 155 8.32 -5.18 -7.16
CA VAL A 155 9.38 -5.58 -6.21
C VAL A 155 8.88 -5.40 -4.77
N GLU A 156 8.99 -6.42 -3.94
CA GLU A 156 8.55 -6.44 -2.54
C GLU A 156 9.66 -6.89 -1.60
N TYR A 157 9.76 -6.25 -0.43
CA TYR A 157 10.60 -6.69 0.68
C TYR A 157 9.87 -7.79 1.45
N HIS A 158 10.39 -9.02 1.42
CA HIS A 158 9.92 -10.14 2.25
C HIS A 158 10.61 -10.23 3.61
N TRP A 159 11.40 -9.23 3.95
CA TRP A 159 12.14 -9.09 5.20
C TRP A 159 12.14 -7.63 5.66
N THR A 160 12.33 -7.40 6.96
CA THR A 160 12.42 -6.04 7.52
C THR A 160 13.88 -5.66 7.66
N PRO A 161 14.33 -4.54 7.07
CA PRO A 161 15.70 -4.07 7.22
C PRO A 161 16.06 -3.76 8.67
N ASP A 162 17.28 -4.10 9.05
CA ASP A 162 17.87 -3.62 10.30
C ASP A 162 18.63 -2.32 10.03
N THR A 163 18.21 -1.25 10.68
CA THR A 163 18.79 0.10 10.54
C THR A 163 19.50 0.58 11.82
N GLY A 164 19.70 -0.32 12.78
CA GLY A 164 20.27 0.01 14.08
C GLY A 164 19.38 1.00 14.82
N ASP A 165 19.99 2.05 15.39
CA ASP A 165 19.27 3.07 16.16
C ASP A 165 18.54 4.13 15.30
N VAL A 166 18.76 4.12 13.98
CA VAL A 166 18.11 5.05 13.06
C VAL A 166 16.68 4.54 12.74
N PRO A 167 15.63 5.32 12.97
CA PRO A 167 14.26 4.91 12.73
C PRO A 167 14.03 4.46 11.28
N LEU A 168 13.47 3.27 11.07
CA LEU A 168 13.04 2.80 9.77
C LEU A 168 11.65 3.36 9.44
N VAL A 169 11.48 3.94 8.26
CA VAL A 169 10.20 4.47 7.75
C VAL A 169 9.81 3.70 6.49
N ALA A 170 8.57 3.27 6.42
CA ALA A 170 8.07 2.48 5.30
C ALA A 170 6.86 3.11 4.60
N ASP A 171 6.97 3.28 3.27
CA ASP A 171 5.79 3.31 2.41
C ASP A 171 5.31 1.87 2.22
N ALA A 172 4.21 1.52 2.88
CA ALA A 172 3.58 0.21 2.80
C ALA A 172 2.26 0.22 2.00
N SER A 173 1.99 1.29 1.24
CA SER A 173 0.67 1.54 0.61
C SER A 173 0.14 0.35 -0.18
N SER A 174 0.99 -0.39 -0.89
CA SER A 174 0.52 -1.46 -1.77
C SER A 174 0.57 -2.87 -1.18
N HIS A 175 1.03 -3.01 0.09
CA HIS A 175 0.99 -4.33 0.74
C HIS A 175 0.60 -4.29 2.23
N ILE A 176 0.32 -3.11 2.80
CA ILE A 176 -0.20 -3.04 4.18
C ILE A 176 -1.40 -3.98 4.34
N LEU A 177 -1.48 -4.67 5.47
CA LEU A 177 -2.53 -5.67 5.77
C LEU A 177 -2.57 -6.88 4.82
N SER A 178 -1.55 -7.11 3.99
CA SER A 178 -1.47 -8.31 3.16
C SER A 178 -0.84 -9.51 3.87
N ARG A 179 -0.15 -9.24 4.97
CA ARG A 179 0.55 -10.19 5.84
C ARG A 179 0.89 -9.54 7.17
N PRO A 180 1.25 -10.32 8.21
CA PRO A 180 1.82 -9.76 9.43
C PRO A 180 3.08 -8.94 9.11
N ILE A 181 3.17 -7.76 9.73
CA ILE A 181 4.37 -6.91 9.70
C ILE A 181 4.80 -6.66 11.15
N GLY A 182 6.08 -6.75 11.44
CA GLY A 182 6.58 -6.45 12.78
C GLY A 182 6.61 -4.94 13.00
N VAL A 183 5.48 -4.34 13.37
CA VAL A 183 5.32 -2.87 13.53
C VAL A 183 6.41 -2.28 14.41
N THR A 184 6.80 -2.96 15.49
CA THR A 184 7.85 -2.53 16.43
C THR A 184 9.25 -2.38 15.81
N ARG A 185 9.45 -2.91 14.60
CA ARG A 185 10.69 -2.73 13.83
C ARG A 185 10.75 -1.40 13.08
N TYR A 186 9.67 -0.63 13.07
CA TYR A 186 9.57 0.62 12.32
C TYR A 186 9.42 1.81 13.26
N GLY A 187 10.02 2.93 12.92
CA GLY A 187 9.71 4.22 13.53
C GLY A 187 8.39 4.79 13.01
N ALA A 188 8.12 4.59 11.71
CA ALA A 188 6.84 4.94 11.11
C ALA A 188 6.51 4.05 9.91
N ILE A 189 5.22 3.79 9.70
CA ILE A 189 4.66 3.12 8.52
C ILE A 189 3.53 4.01 8.00
N TYR A 190 3.49 4.26 6.71
CA TYR A 190 2.35 4.95 6.12
C TYR A 190 1.80 4.20 4.91
N ALA A 191 0.52 4.43 4.64
CA ALA A 191 -0.17 3.78 3.54
C ALA A 191 -1.36 4.60 3.04
N GLY A 192 -1.38 4.93 1.75
CA GLY A 192 -2.62 5.35 1.09
C GLY A 192 -3.58 4.17 1.02
N ALA A 193 -4.78 4.30 1.63
CA ALA A 193 -5.68 3.17 1.81
C ALA A 193 -6.23 2.57 0.51
N GLN A 194 -6.30 3.34 -0.56
CA GLN A 194 -6.97 2.99 -1.83
C GLN A 194 -6.43 1.74 -2.56
N LYS A 195 -5.38 1.12 -2.05
CA LYS A 195 -4.80 -0.09 -2.65
C LYS A 195 -5.29 -1.35 -1.92
N ASN A 196 -4.99 -1.47 -0.64
CA ASN A 196 -5.25 -2.71 0.10
C ASN A 196 -6.03 -2.54 1.40
N ALA A 197 -6.06 -1.33 1.96
CA ALA A 197 -6.62 -1.05 3.29
C ALA A 197 -8.02 -0.41 3.26
N GLY A 198 -8.48 0.08 2.11
CA GLY A 198 -9.77 0.77 2.03
C GLY A 198 -9.95 1.57 0.75
N PRO A 199 -10.79 2.63 0.77
CA PRO A 199 -11.06 3.50 -0.37
C PRO A 199 -9.99 4.59 -0.52
N ALA A 200 -10.05 5.33 -1.62
CA ALA A 200 -9.34 6.60 -1.74
C ALA A 200 -9.88 7.62 -0.74
N GLY A 201 -9.01 8.54 -0.29
CA GLY A 201 -9.37 9.67 0.59
C GLY A 201 -8.78 9.58 2.00
N VAL A 202 -8.44 8.41 2.50
CA VAL A 202 -7.77 8.23 3.79
C VAL A 202 -6.35 7.68 3.60
N THR A 203 -5.45 8.19 4.42
CA THR A 203 -4.06 7.71 4.57
C THR A 203 -3.87 7.25 6.00
N VAL A 204 -3.40 6.03 6.18
CA VAL A 204 -3.04 5.50 7.50
C VAL A 204 -1.58 5.82 7.77
N VAL A 205 -1.29 6.37 8.96
CA VAL A 205 0.06 6.53 9.48
C VAL A 205 0.13 5.84 10.85
N ILE A 206 1.11 4.97 11.02
CA ILE A 206 1.43 4.30 12.29
C ILE A 206 2.81 4.79 12.67
N VAL A 207 2.92 5.55 13.74
CA VAL A 207 4.17 6.20 14.13
C VAL A 207 4.46 6.02 15.62
N ARG A 208 5.71 5.69 15.94
CA ARG A 208 6.18 5.55 17.31
C ARG A 208 6.11 6.91 18.03
N ARG A 209 5.51 6.94 19.22
CA ARG A 209 5.18 8.19 19.93
C ARG A 209 6.39 9.04 20.30
N ASP A 210 7.57 8.44 20.56
CA ASP A 210 8.82 9.16 20.84
C ASP A 210 9.36 9.97 19.64
N LEU A 211 8.80 9.76 18.45
CA LEU A 211 9.18 10.49 17.24
C LEU A 211 8.30 11.71 16.96
N LEU A 212 7.18 11.87 17.66
CA LEU A 212 6.19 12.91 17.38
C LEU A 212 6.68 14.34 17.66
N ASP A 213 7.71 14.51 18.48
CA ASP A 213 8.29 15.82 18.83
C ASP A 213 9.36 16.31 17.85
N ARG A 214 9.48 15.65 16.68
CA ARG A 214 10.53 15.96 15.68
C ARG A 214 10.07 16.82 14.51
N ALA A 215 8.85 17.36 14.56
CA ALA A 215 8.32 18.16 13.45
C ALA A 215 9.14 19.44 13.25
N LEU A 216 9.33 19.79 11.97
CA LEU A 216 9.94 21.06 11.57
C LEU A 216 8.99 22.22 11.93
N PRO A 217 9.51 23.41 12.31
CA PRO A 217 8.68 24.58 12.63
C PRO A 217 7.77 25.05 11.48
N ILE A 218 8.08 24.67 10.25
CA ILE A 218 7.29 25.00 9.05
C ILE A 218 6.13 24.04 8.80
N THR A 219 6.00 22.96 9.61
CA THR A 219 4.96 21.95 9.44
C THR A 219 3.59 22.55 9.77
N PRO A 220 2.65 22.62 8.81
CA PRO A 220 1.32 23.12 9.12
C PRO A 220 0.59 22.21 10.10
N SER A 221 -0.21 22.80 11.01
CA SER A 221 -0.95 22.05 12.05
C SER A 221 -1.77 20.89 11.49
N ALA A 222 -2.44 21.08 10.36
CA ALA A 222 -3.22 20.02 9.72
C ALA A 222 -2.40 18.78 9.32
N PHE A 223 -1.09 18.91 9.19
CA PHE A 223 -0.14 17.88 8.80
C PHE A 223 0.90 17.58 9.88
N HIS A 224 0.73 18.15 11.08
CA HIS A 224 1.59 17.90 12.22
C HIS A 224 1.13 16.64 12.95
N TRP A 225 1.93 15.58 12.87
CA TRP A 225 1.53 14.26 13.37
C TRP A 225 1.24 14.24 14.87
N LYS A 226 1.96 15.04 15.67
CA LYS A 226 1.69 15.17 17.11
C LYS A 226 0.31 15.79 17.35
N GLU A 227 0.00 16.93 16.71
CA GLU A 227 -1.29 17.59 16.87
C GLU A 227 -2.46 16.72 16.40
N GLN A 228 -2.26 15.96 15.32
CA GLN A 228 -3.22 14.98 14.87
C GLN A 228 -3.40 13.82 15.87
N ALA A 229 -2.30 13.32 16.47
CA ALA A 229 -2.34 12.27 17.47
C ALA A 229 -3.04 12.72 18.78
N GLU A 230 -2.82 13.95 19.21
CA GLU A 230 -3.48 14.55 20.38
C GLU A 230 -4.97 14.87 20.15
N SER A 231 -5.40 14.84 18.88
CA SER A 231 -6.77 15.11 18.46
C SER A 231 -7.47 13.88 17.86
N ASP A 232 -6.95 12.67 18.07
CA ASP A 232 -7.48 11.41 17.50
C ASP A 232 -7.74 11.51 15.99
N SER A 233 -6.83 12.16 15.25
CA SER A 233 -6.94 12.49 13.82
C SER A 233 -8.10 13.44 13.45
N MET A 234 -8.67 14.13 14.43
CA MET A 234 -9.84 15.02 14.27
C MET A 234 -9.52 16.49 14.59
N LEU A 235 -8.27 16.92 14.39
CA LEU A 235 -7.88 18.32 14.50
C LEU A 235 -8.76 19.19 13.57
N ASN A 236 -8.96 18.73 12.33
CA ASN A 236 -9.96 19.22 11.38
C ASN A 236 -10.91 18.08 11.02
N THR A 237 -11.96 18.37 10.26
CA THR A 237 -12.89 17.33 9.78
C THR A 237 -12.13 16.28 8.97
N PRO A 238 -12.09 15.02 9.44
CA PRO A 238 -11.39 13.95 8.74
C PRO A 238 -12.22 13.43 7.56
N PRO A 239 -11.66 12.54 6.71
CA PRO A 239 -12.41 11.92 5.62
C PRO A 239 -13.36 10.84 6.17
N THR A 240 -14.46 11.26 6.81
CA THR A 240 -15.36 10.43 7.62
C THR A 240 -15.81 9.15 6.93
N TYR A 241 -16.34 9.25 5.72
CA TYR A 241 -16.81 8.08 4.98
C TYR A 241 -15.68 7.14 4.55
N ALA A 242 -14.50 7.68 4.24
CA ALA A 242 -13.35 6.85 3.89
C ALA A 242 -12.80 6.08 5.12
N ILE A 243 -12.83 6.69 6.31
CA ILE A 243 -12.49 6.01 7.57
C ILE A 243 -13.48 4.91 7.88
N TYR A 244 -14.78 5.16 7.71
CA TYR A 244 -15.84 4.16 7.88
C TYR A 244 -15.61 2.95 6.97
N ILE A 245 -15.41 3.16 5.66
CA ILE A 245 -15.16 2.06 4.71
C ILE A 245 -13.86 1.31 5.05
N ALA A 246 -12.78 2.02 5.43
CA ALA A 246 -11.54 1.37 5.87
C ALA A 246 -11.78 0.50 7.13
N GLY A 247 -12.55 1.01 8.10
CA GLY A 247 -12.98 0.25 9.27
C GLY A 247 -13.73 -1.04 8.91
N LEU A 248 -14.65 -0.97 7.95
CA LEU A 248 -15.33 -2.16 7.44
C LEU A 248 -14.37 -3.17 6.78
N VAL A 249 -13.33 -2.69 6.08
CA VAL A 249 -12.28 -3.56 5.52
C VAL A 249 -11.47 -4.21 6.64
N PHE A 250 -11.14 -3.49 7.71
CA PHE A 250 -10.40 -4.06 8.85
C PHE A 250 -11.23 -5.13 9.56
N GLU A 251 -12.50 -4.88 9.80
CA GLU A 251 -13.44 -5.88 10.36
C GLU A 251 -13.56 -7.11 9.45
N TRP A 252 -13.67 -6.91 8.14
CA TRP A 252 -13.69 -8.00 7.16
C TRP A 252 -12.40 -8.85 7.24
N LEU A 253 -11.22 -8.22 7.33
CA LEU A 253 -9.94 -8.93 7.46
C LEU A 253 -9.86 -9.75 8.74
N LEU A 254 -10.36 -9.24 9.88
CA LEU A 254 -10.47 -9.99 11.13
C LEU A 254 -11.37 -11.20 10.96
N ALA A 255 -12.54 -11.03 10.34
CA ALA A 255 -13.49 -12.12 10.07
C ALA A 255 -12.93 -13.18 9.10
N GLN A 256 -11.97 -12.81 8.24
CA GLN A 256 -11.27 -13.74 7.36
C GLN A 256 -10.15 -14.55 8.05
N GLY A 257 -9.97 -14.39 9.37
CA GLY A 257 -8.94 -15.09 10.15
C GLY A 257 -7.66 -14.29 10.36
N GLY A 258 -7.71 -12.96 10.13
CA GLY A 258 -6.60 -12.04 10.34
C GLY A 258 -5.48 -12.17 9.31
N LEU A 259 -4.38 -11.46 9.56
CA LEU A 259 -3.32 -11.28 8.57
C LEU A 259 -2.57 -12.57 8.21
N SER A 260 -2.47 -13.55 9.13
CA SER A 260 -1.82 -14.83 8.82
C SER A 260 -2.62 -15.66 7.80
N ALA A 261 -3.95 -15.68 7.92
CA ALA A 261 -4.81 -16.36 6.96
C ALA A 261 -4.82 -15.63 5.60
N ILE A 262 -4.83 -14.30 5.62
CA ILE A 262 -4.74 -13.46 4.42
C ILE A 262 -3.41 -13.68 3.70
N GLU A 263 -2.30 -13.76 4.42
CA GLU A 263 -0.98 -14.04 3.82
C GLU A 263 -0.99 -15.36 3.03
N GLN A 264 -1.54 -16.44 3.61
CA GLN A 264 -1.62 -17.73 2.91
C GLN A 264 -2.44 -17.65 1.63
N ARG A 265 -3.56 -16.92 1.65
CA ARG A 265 -4.36 -16.68 0.44
C ARG A 265 -3.61 -15.87 -0.60
N ASN A 266 -2.87 -14.85 -0.19
CA ASN A 266 -2.08 -14.02 -1.10
C ASN A 266 -0.91 -14.79 -1.70
N ILE A 267 -0.24 -15.65 -0.91
CA ILE A 267 0.80 -16.56 -1.41
C ILE A 267 0.21 -17.47 -2.49
N ALA A 268 -0.92 -18.12 -2.20
CA ALA A 268 -1.56 -19.02 -3.16
C ALA A 268 -1.98 -18.31 -4.46
N LYS A 269 -2.56 -17.10 -4.37
CA LYS A 269 -2.93 -16.30 -5.54
C LYS A 269 -1.71 -15.91 -6.39
N ALA A 270 -0.66 -15.43 -5.74
CA ALA A 270 0.56 -15.01 -6.42
C ALA A 270 1.27 -16.20 -7.07
N ALA A 271 1.38 -17.33 -6.35
CA ALA A 271 1.99 -18.55 -6.87
C ALA A 271 1.32 -19.03 -8.16
N LEU A 272 -0.02 -19.07 -8.20
CA LEU A 272 -0.74 -19.46 -9.42
C LEU A 272 -0.31 -18.65 -10.66
N LEU A 273 -0.16 -17.34 -10.50
CA LEU A 273 0.20 -16.47 -11.62
C LEU A 273 1.69 -16.59 -11.96
N TYR A 274 2.59 -16.57 -10.97
CA TYR A 274 4.03 -16.72 -11.22
C TYR A 274 4.41 -18.09 -11.78
N ASP A 275 3.79 -19.16 -11.27
CA ASP A 275 4.02 -20.52 -11.79
C ASP A 275 3.63 -20.67 -13.26
N TYR A 276 2.61 -19.94 -13.71
CA TYR A 276 2.25 -19.89 -15.12
C TYR A 276 3.28 -19.11 -15.93
N LEU A 277 3.60 -17.88 -15.49
CA LEU A 277 4.55 -17.01 -16.19
C LEU A 277 5.95 -17.62 -16.31
N ASP A 278 6.37 -18.44 -15.35
CA ASP A 278 7.70 -19.09 -15.33
C ASP A 278 7.76 -20.36 -16.21
N LYS A 279 6.61 -20.88 -16.67
CA LYS A 279 6.54 -22.10 -17.50
C LYS A 279 6.47 -21.85 -19.00
N THR A 280 6.37 -20.60 -19.41
CA THR A 280 6.21 -20.22 -20.81
C THR A 280 7.25 -19.20 -21.21
N ASP A 281 7.65 -19.25 -22.48
CA ASP A 281 8.49 -18.23 -23.11
C ASP A 281 7.65 -17.09 -23.72
N PHE A 282 6.33 -17.23 -23.74
CA PHE A 282 5.41 -16.23 -24.31
C PHE A 282 5.22 -15.00 -23.40
N TYR A 283 5.25 -15.22 -22.09
CA TYR A 283 5.19 -14.15 -21.08
C TYR A 283 6.47 -14.08 -20.27
N ARG A 284 6.81 -12.88 -19.82
CA ARG A 284 8.00 -12.65 -19.01
C ARG A 284 7.71 -11.76 -17.82
N ASN A 285 8.04 -12.21 -16.61
CA ASN A 285 8.15 -11.35 -15.44
C ASN A 285 9.62 -10.94 -15.23
N PRO A 286 9.96 -9.63 -15.14
CA PRO A 286 11.36 -9.20 -15.06
C PRO A 286 11.95 -9.28 -13.64
N VAL A 287 11.11 -9.44 -12.61
CA VAL A 287 11.51 -9.34 -11.20
C VAL A 287 12.23 -10.62 -10.74
N ARG A 288 13.31 -10.47 -10.01
CA ARG A 288 14.02 -11.57 -9.36
C ARG A 288 13.05 -12.37 -8.48
N ALA A 289 13.01 -13.69 -8.64
CA ALA A 289 11.96 -14.54 -8.04
C ALA A 289 11.76 -14.32 -6.54
N GLN A 290 12.83 -14.18 -5.76
CA GLN A 290 12.76 -13.97 -4.31
C GLN A 290 12.24 -12.58 -3.90
N ASP A 291 12.17 -11.62 -4.81
CA ASP A 291 11.73 -10.23 -4.55
C ASP A 291 10.39 -9.91 -5.22
N ARG A 292 9.72 -10.90 -5.75
CA ARG A 292 8.45 -10.74 -6.46
C ARG A 292 7.33 -10.33 -5.51
N SER A 293 6.58 -9.30 -5.90
CA SER A 293 5.42 -8.83 -5.16
C SER A 293 4.28 -9.86 -5.16
N ARG A 294 3.69 -10.09 -3.99
CA ARG A 294 2.45 -10.88 -3.86
C ARG A 294 1.20 -10.07 -4.21
N MET A 295 1.35 -8.75 -4.40
CA MET A 295 0.24 -7.82 -4.64
C MET A 295 0.18 -7.31 -6.08
N ASN A 296 1.33 -7.06 -6.71
CA ASN A 296 1.42 -6.43 -8.02
C ASN A 296 2.36 -7.24 -8.92
N VAL A 297 1.79 -7.92 -9.89
CA VAL A 297 2.50 -8.81 -10.80
C VAL A 297 2.63 -8.17 -12.18
N PRO A 298 3.77 -7.50 -12.48
CA PRO A 298 4.02 -7.02 -13.85
C PRO A 298 4.41 -8.18 -14.75
N PHE A 299 4.02 -8.13 -16.02
CA PHE A 299 4.48 -9.07 -17.03
C PHE A 299 4.45 -8.44 -18.43
N GLN A 300 5.25 -8.97 -19.31
CA GLN A 300 5.39 -8.53 -20.69
C GLN A 300 5.13 -9.71 -21.62
N LEU A 301 4.61 -9.43 -22.80
CA LEU A 301 4.52 -10.42 -23.87
C LEU A 301 5.87 -10.50 -24.60
N HIS A 302 6.16 -11.62 -25.25
CA HIS A 302 7.36 -11.80 -26.05
C HIS A 302 7.40 -10.82 -27.23
N ASP A 303 6.24 -10.44 -27.76
CA ASP A 303 6.07 -9.42 -28.80
C ASP A 303 5.17 -8.29 -28.29
N ALA A 304 5.74 -7.12 -28.12
CA ALA A 304 5.02 -5.92 -27.64
C ALA A 304 3.91 -5.46 -28.61
N SER A 305 3.92 -5.87 -29.88
CA SER A 305 2.83 -5.56 -30.83
C SER A 305 1.51 -6.22 -30.42
N LEU A 306 1.58 -7.28 -29.62
CA LEU A 306 0.43 -8.01 -29.10
C LEU A 306 -0.20 -7.37 -27.85
N ASP A 307 0.45 -6.37 -27.23
CA ASP A 307 -0.06 -5.72 -26.00
C ASP A 307 -1.47 -5.15 -26.21
N GLY A 308 -1.72 -4.48 -27.33
CA GLY A 308 -3.03 -3.91 -27.65
C GLY A 308 -4.13 -4.97 -27.84
N PRO A 309 -3.93 -5.97 -28.72
CA PRO A 309 -4.83 -7.12 -28.85
C PRO A 309 -5.10 -7.84 -27.52
N PHE A 310 -4.07 -8.09 -26.71
CA PHE A 310 -4.20 -8.71 -25.40
C PHE A 310 -5.12 -7.92 -24.47
N LEU A 311 -4.87 -6.62 -24.31
CA LEU A 311 -5.68 -5.76 -23.43
C LEU A 311 -7.15 -5.70 -23.90
N LYS A 312 -7.39 -5.60 -25.19
CA LYS A 312 -8.76 -5.61 -25.75
C LYS A 312 -9.48 -6.94 -25.53
N GLY A 313 -8.77 -8.07 -25.70
CA GLY A 313 -9.31 -9.39 -25.45
C GLY A 313 -9.60 -9.65 -23.97
N ALA A 314 -8.74 -9.17 -23.07
CA ALA A 314 -8.95 -9.22 -21.63
C ALA A 314 -10.19 -8.42 -21.21
N GLU A 315 -10.32 -7.19 -21.69
CA GLU A 315 -11.47 -6.33 -21.41
C GLU A 315 -12.79 -6.95 -21.88
N ALA A 316 -12.80 -7.55 -23.06
CA ALA A 316 -13.97 -8.28 -23.60
C ALA A 316 -14.39 -9.46 -22.71
N ARG A 317 -13.51 -9.98 -21.87
CA ARG A 317 -13.77 -11.06 -20.89
C ARG A 317 -14.03 -10.55 -19.46
N GLY A 318 -14.08 -9.23 -19.28
CA GLY A 318 -14.28 -8.60 -17.96
C GLY A 318 -13.03 -8.57 -17.09
N LEU A 319 -11.84 -8.78 -17.67
CA LEU A 319 -10.55 -8.65 -16.99
C LEU A 319 -10.04 -7.21 -17.18
N LEU A 320 -10.38 -6.33 -16.26
CA LEU A 320 -10.18 -4.89 -16.44
C LEU A 320 -8.87 -4.39 -15.80
N GLN A 321 -8.32 -3.29 -16.33
CA GLN A 321 -7.22 -2.53 -15.76
C GLN A 321 -5.87 -3.29 -15.72
N LEU A 322 -5.63 -4.18 -16.66
CA LEU A 322 -4.38 -4.96 -16.77
C LEU A 322 -3.21 -4.17 -17.38
N LYS A 323 -3.45 -3.01 -18.02
CA LYS A 323 -2.39 -2.23 -18.66
C LYS A 323 -1.30 -1.83 -17.66
N GLY A 324 -0.05 -2.14 -17.98
CA GLY A 324 1.12 -1.74 -17.21
C GLY A 324 1.33 -0.23 -17.16
N HIS A 325 2.14 0.23 -16.22
CA HIS A 325 2.48 1.64 -16.13
C HIS A 325 3.39 2.05 -17.30
N ARG A 326 3.23 3.29 -17.79
CA ARG A 326 3.98 3.82 -18.95
C ARG A 326 5.52 3.72 -18.82
N SER A 327 6.05 3.71 -17.59
CA SER A 327 7.50 3.60 -17.34
C SER A 327 8.04 2.17 -17.51
N VAL A 328 7.18 1.16 -17.45
CA VAL A 328 7.57 -0.27 -17.53
C VAL A 328 7.02 -0.93 -18.79
N GLY A 329 5.87 -0.46 -19.27
CA GLY A 329 5.15 -1.09 -20.37
C GLY A 329 4.44 -2.39 -19.98
N GLY A 330 4.03 -3.17 -20.99
CA GLY A 330 3.38 -4.47 -20.80
C GLY A 330 2.11 -4.42 -19.95
N MET A 331 1.92 -5.44 -19.15
CA MET A 331 0.75 -5.65 -18.29
C MET A 331 1.12 -5.64 -16.82
N ARG A 332 0.13 -5.41 -15.96
CA ARG A 332 0.25 -5.59 -14.51
C ARG A 332 -1.07 -6.08 -13.93
N ALA A 333 -1.05 -7.24 -13.32
CA ALA A 333 -2.16 -7.75 -12.51
C ALA A 333 -1.96 -7.34 -11.05
N SER A 334 -2.82 -6.45 -10.52
CA SER A 334 -2.85 -6.13 -9.10
C SER A 334 -3.88 -7.03 -8.42
N ILE A 335 -3.40 -7.93 -7.56
CA ILE A 335 -4.17 -9.02 -6.95
C ILE A 335 -4.29 -8.87 -5.43
N TYR A 336 -4.58 -7.66 -4.98
CA TYR A 336 -4.73 -7.30 -3.55
C TYR A 336 -5.64 -8.26 -2.76
N ASN A 337 -5.72 -8.06 -1.46
CA ASN A 337 -6.49 -8.94 -0.56
C ASN A 337 -7.91 -9.25 -1.06
N ALA A 338 -8.62 -8.24 -1.56
CA ALA A 338 -10.01 -8.36 -2.00
C ALA A 338 -10.18 -9.03 -3.38
N MET A 339 -9.09 -9.20 -4.17
CA MET A 339 -9.17 -9.96 -5.42
C MET A 339 -9.43 -11.44 -5.10
N PRO A 340 -10.59 -11.99 -5.51
CA PRO A 340 -10.88 -13.41 -5.30
C PRO A 340 -9.99 -14.29 -6.19
N ILE A 341 -9.74 -15.53 -5.74
CA ILE A 341 -8.92 -16.50 -6.48
C ILE A 341 -9.49 -16.81 -7.86
N GLU A 342 -10.82 -16.73 -8.02
CA GLU A 342 -11.51 -16.89 -9.29
C GLU A 342 -11.09 -15.83 -10.30
N GLY A 343 -10.78 -14.60 -9.86
CA GLY A 343 -10.27 -13.54 -10.72
C GLY A 343 -8.89 -13.89 -11.28
N VAL A 344 -8.01 -14.44 -10.41
CA VAL A 344 -6.68 -14.90 -10.84
C VAL A 344 -6.81 -16.09 -11.81
N ARG A 345 -7.68 -17.05 -11.55
CA ARG A 345 -7.94 -18.19 -12.45
C ARG A 345 -8.48 -17.74 -13.80
N ALA A 346 -9.45 -16.81 -13.81
CA ALA A 346 -9.98 -16.26 -15.05
C ALA A 346 -8.88 -15.56 -15.89
N LEU A 347 -7.93 -14.89 -15.22
CA LEU A 347 -6.76 -14.33 -15.91
C LEU A 347 -5.86 -15.44 -16.49
N LEU A 348 -5.60 -16.52 -15.73
CA LEU A 348 -4.79 -17.64 -16.18
C LEU A 348 -5.41 -18.35 -17.39
N ASP A 349 -6.73 -18.57 -17.37
CA ASP A 349 -7.45 -19.17 -18.49
C ASP A 349 -7.28 -18.32 -19.76
N TYR A 350 -7.38 -16.99 -19.60
CA TYR A 350 -7.17 -16.06 -20.70
C TYR A 350 -5.71 -16.02 -21.18
N LEU A 351 -4.73 -16.03 -20.28
CA LEU A 351 -3.31 -16.11 -20.64
C LEU A 351 -3.05 -17.35 -21.52
N GLY A 352 -3.55 -18.52 -21.10
CA GLY A 352 -3.39 -19.76 -21.86
C GLY A 352 -4.12 -19.78 -23.20
N GLU A 353 -5.31 -19.16 -23.30
CA GLU A 353 -6.03 -19.01 -24.55
C GLU A 353 -5.26 -18.11 -25.52
N PHE A 354 -4.85 -16.92 -25.05
CA PHE A 354 -4.16 -15.94 -25.89
C PHE A 354 -2.80 -16.44 -26.38
N GLU A 355 -2.05 -17.16 -25.53
CA GLU A 355 -0.79 -17.79 -25.92
C GLU A 355 -1.00 -18.83 -27.04
N ARG A 356 -2.01 -19.71 -26.93
CA ARG A 356 -2.30 -20.71 -27.98
C ARG A 356 -2.70 -20.10 -29.32
N GLU A 357 -3.28 -18.92 -29.31
CA GLU A 357 -3.72 -18.21 -30.51
C GLU A 357 -2.63 -17.38 -31.19
N ASN A 358 -1.60 -17.00 -30.47
CA ASN A 358 -0.59 -16.03 -30.92
C ASN A 358 0.87 -16.47 -30.72
N GLY A 359 1.11 -17.66 -30.14
CA GLY A 359 2.42 -18.25 -29.89
C GLY A 359 2.94 -19.24 -30.89
#